data_5cd028254428ccf67977c65fd916f1aa
#
_entry.id   5cd028254428ccf67977c65fd916f1aa
#
_cell.length_a   1.000
_cell.length_b   1.000
_cell.length_c   1.000
_cell.angle_alpha   90.00
_cell.angle_beta   90.00
_cell.angle_gamma   90.00
#
_symmetry.space_group_name_H-M   'P 1'
#
loop_
_entity.id
_entity.type
_entity.pdbx_description
1 polymer ?
#
loop_
_entity_poly.entity_id
_entity_poly.type
_entity_poly.pdbx_seq_one_letter_code
_entity_poly.pdbx_strand_id
1 'polypeptide(L)'
;EKDYATAPSFWFNKNNKIIKNRNLPLMTPKEMDELPPLMYEDDEIIYHQGEGFKDITKDDYMSYQGLGYNTIWTIGCPLHCSFCGNSKFIEYDKNYRRLRYSSPRTIVNEIHRAISKQPYLSSVAFWDDSFMGMPYVELEKFCKLYKAEIKIPFAVYGVIPTYVREDKIAILLDAGMNRIRMGIQSGSENILEFYKRPTKLKRIKEATKILSKFKRYMMPPAYDIILENPVESTEDTRATLDMIYEMPRPFNLNIFALKVIPNTQLAKDIEGRGIDIPSIQD
;
A
#
# COMPACT_ATOMS: atom_id res chain seq x y z
N GLU A 1 29.16 4.66 -29.70
CA GLU A 1 28.86 4.89 -28.26
C GLU A 1 27.39 5.18 -28.09
N LYS A 2 26.69 4.44 -27.24
CA LYS A 2 25.30 4.74 -26.92
C LYS A 2 25.25 5.98 -26.02
N ASP A 3 24.56 7.04 -26.47
CA ASP A 3 24.34 8.23 -25.64
C ASP A 3 23.29 7.93 -24.56
N TYR A 4 23.75 7.47 -23.41
CA TYR A 4 22.89 7.16 -22.26
C TYR A 4 22.16 8.41 -21.73
N ALA A 5 22.64 9.63 -22.05
CA ALA A 5 22.01 10.85 -21.54
C ALA A 5 20.61 11.11 -22.13
N THR A 6 20.20 10.37 -23.17
CA THR A 6 18.88 10.44 -23.78
C THR A 6 17.92 9.33 -23.31
N ALA A 7 18.38 8.40 -22.44
CA ALA A 7 17.57 7.29 -21.97
C ALA A 7 16.32 7.78 -21.22
N PRO A 8 15.10 7.34 -21.61
CA PRO A 8 13.87 7.77 -20.95
C PRO A 8 13.81 7.26 -19.51
N SER A 9 13.08 7.98 -18.64
CA SER A 9 12.96 7.76 -17.19
C SER A 9 14.25 7.93 -16.39
N PHE A 10 15.34 8.40 -17.00
CA PHE A 10 16.58 8.74 -16.32
C PHE A 10 16.84 10.23 -16.30
N TRP A 11 17.43 10.69 -15.22
CA TRP A 11 17.95 12.03 -15.07
C TRP A 11 19.48 11.95 -15.00
N PHE A 12 20.15 12.86 -15.68
CA PHE A 12 21.60 12.90 -15.74
C PHE A 12 22.12 14.23 -15.22
N ASN A 13 23.16 14.19 -14.41
CA ASN A 13 23.95 15.38 -14.10
C ASN A 13 25.15 15.43 -15.07
N LYS A 14 25.12 16.35 -16.00
CA LYS A 14 26.22 16.59 -16.94
C LYS A 14 26.71 18.03 -16.80
N ASN A 15 27.94 18.20 -16.34
CA ASN A 15 28.54 19.52 -16.11
C ASN A 15 27.69 20.43 -15.21
N ASN A 16 27.24 19.91 -14.06
CA ASN A 16 26.35 20.55 -13.09
C ASN A 16 24.97 20.97 -13.65
N LYS A 17 24.60 20.48 -14.81
CA LYS A 17 23.27 20.68 -15.39
C LYS A 17 22.48 19.39 -15.34
N ILE A 18 21.29 19.46 -14.73
CA ILE A 18 20.37 18.32 -14.68
C ILE A 18 19.61 18.23 -16.00
N ILE A 19 19.82 17.12 -16.70
CA ILE A 19 19.04 16.74 -17.89
C ILE A 19 17.92 15.81 -17.42
N LYS A 20 16.67 16.24 -17.63
CA LYS A 20 15.48 15.46 -17.26
C LYS A 20 14.87 14.89 -18.55
N ASN A 21 14.99 13.60 -18.74
CA ASN A 21 14.37 12.94 -19.88
C ASN A 21 12.89 12.65 -19.63
N ARG A 22 12.14 12.44 -20.70
CA ARG A 22 10.73 12.06 -20.63
C ARG A 22 10.58 10.74 -19.88
N ASN A 23 9.51 10.56 -19.14
CA ASN A 23 9.17 9.29 -18.54
C ASN A 23 8.73 8.27 -19.60
N LEU A 24 9.03 7.00 -19.34
CA LEU A 24 8.37 5.90 -20.05
C LEU A 24 6.88 5.89 -19.72
N PRO A 25 6.02 5.42 -20.65
CA PRO A 25 4.63 5.18 -20.33
C PRO A 25 4.51 4.16 -19.20
N LEU A 26 3.41 4.24 -18.44
CA LEU A 26 3.14 3.26 -17.41
C LEU A 26 2.91 1.88 -18.04
N MET A 27 3.47 0.84 -17.43
CA MET A 27 3.32 -0.53 -17.90
C MET A 27 1.85 -0.94 -17.95
N THR A 28 1.51 -1.66 -19.01
CA THR A 28 0.22 -2.32 -19.17
C THR A 28 0.15 -3.60 -18.32
N PRO A 29 -1.06 -4.13 -18.02
CA PRO A 29 -1.20 -5.42 -17.35
C PRO A 29 -0.45 -6.57 -18.05
N LYS A 30 -0.42 -6.56 -19.40
CA LYS A 30 0.30 -7.56 -20.19
C LYS A 30 1.82 -7.48 -19.95
N GLU A 31 2.38 -6.27 -19.99
CA GLU A 31 3.80 -6.07 -19.71
C GLU A 31 4.15 -6.45 -18.26
N MET A 32 3.23 -6.23 -17.30
CA MET A 32 3.40 -6.69 -15.92
C MET A 32 3.43 -8.22 -15.81
N ASP A 33 2.68 -8.94 -16.65
CA ASP A 33 2.73 -10.42 -16.71
C ASP A 33 4.05 -10.95 -17.28
N GLU A 34 4.74 -10.15 -18.08
CA GLU A 34 6.03 -10.48 -18.72
C GLU A 34 7.24 -10.13 -17.84
N LEU A 35 7.02 -9.46 -16.69
CA LEU A 35 8.11 -9.16 -15.75
C LEU A 35 8.65 -10.46 -15.15
N PRO A 36 9.97 -10.55 -14.96
CA PRO A 36 10.54 -11.66 -14.21
C PRO A 36 9.98 -11.63 -12.77
N PRO A 37 9.78 -12.79 -12.15
CA PRO A 37 9.39 -12.87 -10.75
C PRO A 37 10.46 -12.22 -9.88
N LEU A 38 10.07 -11.78 -8.67
CA LEU A 38 11.04 -11.36 -7.67
C LEU A 38 12.07 -12.46 -7.46
N MET A 39 13.34 -12.07 -7.50
CA MET A 39 14.44 -13.00 -7.41
C MET A 39 14.59 -13.49 -5.96
N TYR A 40 14.74 -14.79 -5.80
CA TYR A 40 15.21 -15.47 -4.59
C TYR A 40 16.14 -16.56 -5.08
N GLU A 41 17.20 -16.13 -5.78
CA GLU A 41 18.19 -17.05 -6.36
C GLU A 41 19.26 -17.41 -5.32
N ASP A 42 20.01 -18.47 -5.60
CA ASP A 42 21.01 -18.97 -4.65
C ASP A 42 22.32 -18.14 -4.69
N ASP A 43 22.40 -17.14 -5.59
CA ASP A 43 23.54 -16.22 -5.78
C ASP A 43 23.28 -14.79 -5.25
N GLU A 44 22.22 -14.60 -4.46
CA GLU A 44 21.98 -13.33 -3.81
C GLU A 44 23.01 -13.06 -2.71
N ILE A 45 23.53 -11.83 -2.67
CA ILE A 45 24.53 -11.40 -1.71
C ILE A 45 24.04 -10.26 -0.84
N ILE A 46 24.49 -10.22 0.40
CA ILE A 46 24.20 -9.16 1.36
C ILE A 46 25.51 -8.54 1.87
N TYR A 47 25.48 -7.24 2.13
CA TYR A 47 26.61 -6.54 2.75
C TYR A 47 26.43 -6.51 4.27
N HIS A 48 27.37 -7.14 4.99
CA HIS A 48 27.48 -7.02 6.44
C HIS A 48 28.55 -5.99 6.82
N GLN A 49 28.19 -5.03 7.64
CA GLN A 49 29.12 -3.99 8.10
C GLN A 49 30.28 -4.65 8.88
N GLY A 50 31.51 -4.41 8.42
CA GLY A 50 32.73 -4.98 9.02
C GLY A 50 33.15 -6.34 8.47
N GLU A 51 32.28 -7.04 7.72
CA GLU A 51 32.55 -8.36 7.15
C GLU A 51 32.53 -8.41 5.63
N GLY A 52 31.97 -7.37 4.98
CA GLY A 52 31.88 -7.28 3.52
C GLY A 52 30.67 -7.99 2.93
N PHE A 53 30.78 -8.35 1.65
CA PHE A 53 29.74 -9.07 0.92
C PHE A 53 29.78 -10.57 1.25
N LYS A 54 28.62 -11.15 1.49
CA LYS A 54 28.41 -12.57 1.77
C LYS A 54 27.19 -13.10 1.03
N ASP A 55 27.13 -14.38 0.81
CA ASP A 55 25.92 -15.05 0.34
C ASP A 55 24.82 -14.88 1.39
N ILE A 56 23.61 -14.54 0.94
CA ILE A 56 22.48 -14.39 1.84
C ILE A 56 22.05 -15.76 2.39
N THR A 57 21.86 -15.82 3.69
CA THR A 57 21.45 -17.05 4.35
C THR A 57 19.96 -17.05 4.67
N LYS A 58 19.42 -18.21 5.02
CA LYS A 58 18.03 -18.31 5.54
C LYS A 58 17.83 -17.41 6.76
N ASP A 59 18.81 -17.32 7.65
CA ASP A 59 18.70 -16.50 8.86
C ASP A 59 18.69 -15.01 8.54
N ASP A 60 19.41 -14.58 7.49
CA ASP A 60 19.34 -13.22 6.98
C ASP A 60 17.94 -12.92 6.45
N TYR A 61 17.37 -13.77 5.60
CA TYR A 61 15.98 -13.59 5.15
C TYR A 61 14.99 -13.53 6.31
N MET A 62 15.10 -14.43 7.28
CA MET A 62 14.21 -14.43 8.45
C MET A 62 14.37 -13.17 9.30
N SER A 63 15.57 -12.62 9.41
CA SER A 63 15.85 -11.38 10.15
C SER A 63 15.22 -10.16 9.47
N TYR A 64 15.22 -10.09 8.12
CA TYR A 64 14.71 -8.94 7.36
C TYR A 64 13.22 -9.04 7.04
N GLN A 65 12.73 -10.22 6.69
CA GLN A 65 11.34 -10.43 6.25
C GLN A 65 10.44 -11.07 7.33
N GLY A 66 11.04 -11.70 8.34
CA GLY A 66 10.31 -12.54 9.29
C GLY A 66 9.75 -13.78 8.60
N LEU A 67 8.57 -14.21 9.02
CA LEU A 67 7.88 -15.39 8.48
C LEU A 67 6.83 -15.03 7.43
N GLY A 68 6.82 -13.79 6.95
CA GLY A 68 5.83 -13.28 5.99
C GLY A 68 6.46 -12.93 4.64
N TYR A 69 5.84 -13.39 3.56
CA TYR A 69 6.17 -12.92 2.23
C TYR A 69 5.46 -11.60 1.96
N ASN A 70 6.22 -10.54 1.71
CA ASN A 70 5.69 -9.22 1.41
C ASN A 70 5.68 -8.99 -0.11
N THR A 71 4.53 -8.66 -0.67
CA THR A 71 4.39 -8.39 -2.10
C THR A 71 3.41 -7.25 -2.37
N ILE A 72 3.40 -6.77 -3.61
CA ILE A 72 2.46 -5.78 -4.14
C ILE A 72 1.93 -6.35 -5.44
N TRP A 73 0.62 -6.56 -5.51
CA TRP A 73 -0.03 -7.05 -6.72
C TRP A 73 -0.60 -5.91 -7.58
N THR A 74 -1.22 -4.91 -6.93
CA THR A 74 -1.81 -3.78 -7.64
C THR A 74 -0.97 -2.52 -7.49
N ILE A 75 -0.74 -1.81 -8.59
CA ILE A 75 -0.04 -0.54 -8.63
C ILE A 75 -0.98 0.54 -9.11
N GLY A 76 -0.96 1.68 -8.42
CA GLY A 76 -1.80 2.84 -8.69
C GLY A 76 -2.89 3.02 -7.65
N CYS A 77 -3.36 4.24 -7.50
CA CYS A 77 -4.39 4.58 -6.53
C CYS A 77 -5.39 5.58 -7.15
N PRO A 78 -6.70 5.31 -7.09
CA PRO A 78 -7.71 6.22 -7.63
C PRO A 78 -7.85 7.50 -6.82
N LEU A 79 -7.34 7.52 -5.58
CA LEU A 79 -7.35 8.70 -4.71
C LEU A 79 -6.13 9.58 -4.97
N HIS A 80 -6.28 10.88 -4.66
CA HIS A 80 -5.23 11.87 -4.77
C HIS A 80 -5.02 12.58 -3.42
N CYS A 81 -4.83 11.76 -2.36
CA CYS A 81 -4.67 12.30 -1.01
C CYS A 81 -3.45 13.20 -0.92
N SER A 82 -3.61 14.42 -0.38
CA SER A 82 -2.58 15.47 -0.35
C SER A 82 -1.33 15.10 0.44
N PHE A 83 -1.47 14.23 1.44
CA PHE A 83 -0.37 13.74 2.29
C PHE A 83 0.40 12.55 1.70
N CYS A 84 -0.14 11.90 0.65
CA CYS A 84 0.40 10.64 0.15
C CYS A 84 1.39 10.86 -0.99
N GLY A 85 2.50 10.11 -0.98
CA GLY A 85 3.50 10.13 -2.06
C GLY A 85 2.92 9.78 -3.43
N ASN A 86 1.88 8.93 -3.50
CA ASN A 86 1.19 8.60 -4.75
C ASN A 86 0.61 9.82 -5.48
N SER A 87 0.30 10.90 -4.76
CA SER A 87 -0.13 12.16 -5.38
C SER A 87 0.90 12.69 -6.36
N LYS A 88 2.21 12.47 -6.09
CA LYS A 88 3.29 12.90 -6.99
C LYS A 88 3.37 12.05 -8.25
N PHE A 89 3.19 10.74 -8.14
CA PHE A 89 3.12 9.88 -9.33
C PHE A 89 1.94 10.26 -10.23
N ILE A 90 0.80 10.64 -9.64
CA ILE A 90 -0.38 11.13 -10.38
C ILE A 90 -0.11 12.50 -11.04
N GLU A 91 0.68 13.38 -10.41
CA GLU A 91 1.10 14.65 -11.03
C GLU A 91 2.00 14.41 -12.26
N TYR A 92 2.87 13.40 -12.21
CA TYR A 92 3.74 13.03 -13.33
C TYR A 92 2.98 12.34 -14.46
N ASP A 93 2.08 11.41 -14.11
CA ASP A 93 1.22 10.73 -15.08
C ASP A 93 -0.16 10.48 -14.48
N LYS A 94 -1.18 11.17 -15.01
CA LYS A 94 -2.57 11.04 -14.55
C LYS A 94 -3.14 9.63 -14.66
N ASN A 95 -2.57 8.79 -15.52
CA ASN A 95 -2.96 7.39 -15.65
C ASN A 95 -2.55 6.55 -14.43
N TYR A 96 -1.66 7.03 -13.56
CA TYR A 96 -1.33 6.37 -12.29
C TYR A 96 -2.54 6.18 -11.37
N ARG A 97 -3.60 6.95 -11.58
CA ARG A 97 -4.90 6.76 -10.89
C ARG A 97 -5.62 5.47 -11.27
N ARG A 98 -5.27 4.86 -12.40
CA ARG A 98 -5.84 3.58 -12.83
C ARG A 98 -5.06 2.46 -12.19
N LEU A 99 -5.80 1.54 -11.56
CA LEU A 99 -5.18 0.32 -11.05
C LEU A 99 -4.65 -0.52 -12.21
N ARG A 100 -3.44 -0.97 -12.07
CA ARG A 100 -2.75 -1.90 -12.96
C ARG A 100 -2.28 -3.08 -12.13
N TYR A 101 -2.38 -4.26 -12.66
CA TYR A 101 -2.02 -5.50 -11.97
C TYR A 101 -1.69 -6.57 -13.00
N SER A 102 -0.81 -7.47 -12.62
CA SER A 102 -0.56 -8.71 -13.37
C SER A 102 -1.76 -9.65 -13.28
N SER A 103 -1.82 -10.67 -14.12
CA SER A 103 -2.89 -11.65 -14.03
C SER A 103 -2.89 -12.37 -12.67
N PRO A 104 -4.05 -12.85 -12.19
CA PRO A 104 -4.12 -13.67 -10.97
C PRO A 104 -3.19 -14.87 -10.99
N ARG A 105 -2.90 -15.43 -12.17
CA ARG A 105 -1.97 -16.54 -12.32
C ARG A 105 -0.54 -16.11 -12.03
N THR A 106 -0.11 -14.94 -12.53
CA THR A 106 1.23 -14.43 -12.34
C THR A 106 1.55 -14.22 -10.85
N ILE A 107 0.68 -13.53 -10.11
CA ILE A 107 0.91 -13.30 -8.67
C ILE A 107 0.87 -14.60 -7.86
N VAL A 108 0.01 -15.56 -8.19
CA VAL A 108 -0.02 -16.87 -7.50
C VAL A 108 1.26 -17.66 -7.80
N ASN A 109 1.78 -17.63 -9.02
CA ASN A 109 3.04 -18.27 -9.38
C ASN A 109 4.22 -17.63 -8.63
N GLU A 110 4.25 -16.30 -8.49
CA GLU A 110 5.27 -15.59 -7.70
C GLU A 110 5.28 -16.06 -6.26
N ILE A 111 4.11 -16.09 -5.61
CA ILE A 111 3.96 -16.54 -4.22
C ILE A 111 4.36 -18.01 -4.08
N HIS A 112 3.94 -18.86 -5.01
CA HIS A 112 4.31 -20.27 -5.00
C HIS A 112 5.83 -20.46 -5.11
N ARG A 113 6.50 -19.69 -5.97
CA ARG A 113 7.96 -19.69 -6.08
C ARG A 113 8.62 -19.26 -4.77
N ALA A 114 8.15 -18.16 -4.15
CA ALA A 114 8.66 -17.70 -2.88
C ALA A 114 8.57 -18.77 -1.79
N ILE A 115 7.42 -19.42 -1.64
CA ILE A 115 7.22 -20.51 -0.67
C ILE A 115 8.10 -21.72 -0.99
N SER A 116 8.28 -22.07 -2.26
CA SER A 116 9.12 -23.18 -2.66
C SER A 116 10.60 -22.95 -2.30
N LYS A 117 11.08 -21.73 -2.42
CA LYS A 117 12.43 -21.34 -2.04
C LYS A 117 12.59 -21.11 -0.52
N GLN A 118 11.54 -20.64 0.14
CA GLN A 118 11.50 -20.31 1.56
C GLN A 118 10.34 -21.03 2.27
N PRO A 119 10.44 -22.36 2.51
CA PRO A 119 9.34 -23.18 3.03
C PRO A 119 8.90 -22.82 4.47
N TYR A 120 9.63 -21.96 5.16
CA TYR A 120 9.27 -21.45 6.49
C TYR A 120 8.27 -20.30 6.44
N LEU A 121 7.97 -19.74 5.25
CA LEU A 121 6.96 -18.71 5.09
C LEU A 121 5.59 -19.22 5.53
N SER A 122 4.96 -18.48 6.41
CA SER A 122 3.69 -18.86 7.05
C SER A 122 2.55 -17.89 6.77
N SER A 123 2.83 -16.78 6.09
CA SER A 123 1.82 -15.80 5.68
C SER A 123 2.28 -14.99 4.46
N VAL A 124 1.31 -14.40 3.74
CA VAL A 124 1.56 -13.44 2.67
C VAL A 124 0.97 -12.10 3.07
N ALA A 125 1.66 -11.00 2.78
CA ALA A 125 1.17 -9.64 3.03
C ALA A 125 1.16 -8.83 1.73
N PHE A 126 -0.03 -8.41 1.31
CA PHE A 126 -0.23 -7.53 0.14
C PHE A 126 -0.20 -6.07 0.59
N TRP A 127 0.87 -5.36 0.22
CA TRP A 127 1.12 -3.94 0.56
C TRP A 127 0.68 -2.99 -0.55
N ASP A 128 -0.44 -3.29 -1.14
CA ASP A 128 -0.98 -2.59 -2.29
C ASP A 128 -1.46 -1.17 -1.95
N ASP A 129 -1.42 -0.28 -2.93
CA ASP A 129 -2.01 1.06 -2.79
C ASP A 129 -3.54 1.02 -2.69
N SER A 130 -4.19 0.05 -3.35
CA SER A 130 -5.64 -0.07 -3.40
C SER A 130 -6.11 -1.48 -3.80
N PHE A 131 -5.69 -2.51 -3.06
CA PHE A 131 -6.02 -3.92 -3.35
C PHE A 131 -7.50 -4.16 -3.64
N MET A 132 -8.39 -3.65 -2.77
CA MET A 132 -9.84 -3.83 -2.90
C MET A 132 -10.46 -3.07 -4.08
N GLY A 133 -9.71 -2.19 -4.74
CA GLY A 133 -10.14 -1.49 -5.95
C GLY A 133 -10.25 -2.40 -7.18
N MET A 134 -9.67 -3.60 -7.15
CA MET A 134 -9.75 -4.57 -8.25
C MET A 134 -11.20 -4.99 -8.54
N PRO A 135 -11.50 -5.30 -9.83
CA PRO A 135 -12.78 -5.91 -10.21
C PRO A 135 -13.06 -7.21 -9.47
N TYR A 136 -14.32 -7.46 -9.12
CA TYR A 136 -14.73 -8.69 -8.43
C TYR A 136 -14.28 -9.96 -9.16
N VAL A 137 -14.42 -10.00 -10.47
CA VAL A 137 -14.07 -11.16 -11.30
C VAL A 137 -12.57 -11.51 -11.18
N GLU A 138 -11.69 -10.51 -11.13
CA GLU A 138 -10.26 -10.76 -10.98
C GLU A 138 -9.90 -11.22 -9.56
N LEU A 139 -10.54 -10.62 -8.54
CA LEU A 139 -10.42 -11.12 -7.16
C LEU A 139 -10.93 -12.56 -7.03
N GLU A 140 -12.05 -12.90 -7.67
CA GLU A 140 -12.59 -14.26 -7.63
C GLU A 140 -11.64 -15.28 -8.28
N LYS A 141 -11.04 -14.94 -9.42
CA LYS A 141 -10.02 -15.78 -10.07
C LYS A 141 -8.81 -15.99 -9.16
N PHE A 142 -8.31 -14.90 -8.57
CA PHE A 142 -7.21 -14.96 -7.60
C PHE A 142 -7.57 -15.87 -6.42
N CYS A 143 -8.71 -15.65 -5.79
CA CYS A 143 -9.15 -16.44 -4.63
C CYS A 143 -9.23 -17.94 -4.92
N LYS A 144 -9.77 -18.32 -6.10
CA LYS A 144 -9.84 -19.73 -6.51
C LYS A 144 -8.45 -20.33 -6.63
N LEU A 145 -7.52 -19.64 -7.29
CA LEU A 145 -6.14 -20.10 -7.46
C LEU A 145 -5.39 -20.17 -6.12
N TYR A 146 -5.48 -19.08 -5.33
CA TYR A 146 -4.80 -19.00 -4.05
C TYR A 146 -5.23 -20.12 -3.09
N LYS A 147 -6.53 -20.33 -2.95
CA LYS A 147 -7.11 -21.39 -2.11
C LYS A 147 -6.65 -22.78 -2.55
N ALA A 148 -6.55 -23.03 -3.85
CA ALA A 148 -6.15 -24.33 -4.39
C ALA A 148 -4.65 -24.61 -4.18
N GLU A 149 -3.78 -23.61 -4.37
CA GLU A 149 -2.35 -23.83 -4.58
C GLU A 149 -1.50 -23.35 -3.39
N ILE A 150 -1.86 -22.24 -2.70
CA ILE A 150 -0.99 -21.59 -1.71
C ILE A 150 -1.27 -22.09 -0.29
N LYS A 151 -2.51 -22.10 0.16
CA LYS A 151 -2.96 -22.68 1.46
C LYS A 151 -2.38 -22.06 2.73
N ILE A 152 -1.62 -20.98 2.68
CA ILE A 152 -1.22 -20.19 3.86
C ILE A 152 -2.06 -18.92 3.97
N PRO A 153 -2.29 -18.37 5.17
CA PRO A 153 -3.10 -17.19 5.32
C PRO A 153 -2.45 -15.94 4.70
N PHE A 154 -3.27 -14.96 4.35
CA PHE A 154 -2.76 -13.69 3.85
C PHE A 154 -3.42 -12.47 4.49
N ALA A 155 -2.70 -11.36 4.45
CA ALA A 155 -3.12 -10.05 4.91
C ALA A 155 -3.28 -9.09 3.72
N VAL A 156 -4.28 -8.21 3.79
CA VAL A 156 -4.53 -7.17 2.79
C VAL A 156 -4.39 -5.79 3.44
N TYR A 157 -3.47 -5.00 2.92
CA TYR A 157 -3.23 -3.61 3.29
C TYR A 157 -3.72 -2.65 2.19
N GLY A 158 -3.64 -1.34 2.42
CA GLY A 158 -4.07 -0.34 1.45
C GLY A 158 -5.56 -0.36 1.15
N VAL A 159 -6.38 -0.79 2.12
CA VAL A 159 -7.84 -0.86 1.92
C VAL A 159 -8.46 0.53 2.07
N ILE A 160 -9.22 0.91 1.05
CA ILE A 160 -9.98 2.16 1.02
C ILE A 160 -11.45 1.82 1.35
N PRO A 161 -12.10 2.53 2.30
CA PRO A 161 -13.46 2.22 2.73
C PRO A 161 -14.48 2.13 1.58
N THR A 162 -14.30 2.93 0.52
CA THR A 162 -15.18 2.95 -0.65
C THR A 162 -15.28 1.60 -1.35
N TYR A 163 -14.22 0.79 -1.31
CA TYR A 163 -14.15 -0.50 -2.00
C TYR A 163 -14.47 -1.71 -1.11
N VAL A 164 -14.73 -1.49 0.18
CA VAL A 164 -15.17 -2.57 1.08
C VAL A 164 -16.59 -3.00 0.73
N ARG A 165 -16.74 -4.22 0.25
CA ARG A 165 -18.02 -4.85 -0.11
C ARG A 165 -18.09 -6.21 0.53
N GLU A 166 -19.29 -6.59 0.94
CA GLU A 166 -19.52 -7.86 1.66
C GLU A 166 -19.14 -9.07 0.82
N ASP A 167 -19.49 -9.06 -0.47
CA ASP A 167 -19.14 -10.13 -1.41
C ASP A 167 -17.62 -10.28 -1.60
N LYS A 168 -16.89 -9.17 -1.70
CA LYS A 168 -15.41 -9.22 -1.81
C LYS A 168 -14.76 -9.74 -0.53
N ILE A 169 -15.23 -9.32 0.64
CA ILE A 169 -14.71 -9.81 1.92
C ILE A 169 -14.97 -11.31 2.05
N ALA A 170 -16.16 -11.77 1.70
CA ALA A 170 -16.52 -13.19 1.79
C ALA A 170 -15.59 -14.10 0.96
N ILE A 171 -15.33 -13.75 -0.30
CA ILE A 171 -14.45 -14.58 -1.17
C ILE A 171 -12.99 -14.53 -0.73
N LEU A 172 -12.51 -13.38 -0.20
CA LEU A 172 -11.14 -13.26 0.30
C LEU A 172 -10.94 -14.09 1.58
N LEU A 173 -11.92 -14.09 2.49
CA LEU A 173 -11.88 -14.92 3.71
C LEU A 173 -11.92 -16.40 3.36
N ASP A 174 -12.76 -16.82 2.41
CA ASP A 174 -12.81 -18.20 1.94
C ASP A 174 -11.49 -18.65 1.30
N ALA A 175 -10.74 -17.72 0.69
CA ALA A 175 -9.42 -17.98 0.13
C ALA A 175 -8.28 -17.98 1.16
N GLY A 176 -8.54 -17.59 2.43
CA GLY A 176 -7.53 -17.59 3.49
C GLY A 176 -7.09 -16.21 3.98
N MET A 177 -7.74 -15.12 3.56
CA MET A 177 -7.49 -13.82 4.16
C MET A 177 -7.84 -13.86 5.65
N ASN A 178 -6.88 -13.47 6.50
CA ASN A 178 -7.13 -13.43 7.94
C ASN A 178 -6.84 -12.06 8.58
N ARG A 179 -6.32 -11.12 7.83
CA ARG A 179 -6.02 -9.75 8.28
C ARG A 179 -6.38 -8.74 7.21
N ILE A 180 -6.93 -7.61 7.67
CA ILE A 180 -7.24 -6.47 6.82
C ILE A 180 -6.86 -5.17 7.53
N ARG A 181 -6.26 -4.23 6.78
CA ARG A 181 -5.92 -2.90 7.28
C ARG A 181 -6.50 -1.83 6.37
N MET A 182 -7.33 -0.97 6.96
CA MET A 182 -8.10 0.03 6.24
C MET A 182 -7.76 1.44 6.71
N GLY A 183 -7.39 2.30 5.77
CA GLY A 183 -7.10 3.70 6.05
C GLY A 183 -8.39 4.51 6.21
N ILE A 184 -8.69 4.96 7.42
CA ILE A 184 -9.76 5.91 7.74
C ILE A 184 -9.25 7.34 7.67
N GLN A 185 -8.14 7.60 8.33
CA GLN A 185 -7.33 8.81 8.45
C GLN A 185 -7.91 9.82 9.43
N SER A 186 -9.19 10.20 9.34
CA SER A 186 -9.86 11.12 10.26
C SER A 186 -11.35 10.85 10.33
N GLY A 187 -11.98 11.24 11.44
CA GLY A 187 -13.42 11.30 11.64
C GLY A 187 -14.02 12.68 11.38
N SER A 188 -13.20 13.65 11.00
CA SER A 188 -13.63 15.00 10.63
C SER A 188 -13.76 15.13 9.11
N GLU A 189 -14.90 15.61 8.63
CA GLU A 189 -15.09 15.91 7.20
C GLU A 189 -14.16 17.04 6.74
N ASN A 190 -13.91 18.05 7.58
CA ASN A 190 -12.98 19.15 7.28
C ASN A 190 -11.55 18.61 7.02
N ILE A 191 -11.08 17.71 7.87
CA ILE A 191 -9.75 17.12 7.73
C ILE A 191 -9.68 16.17 6.53
N LEU A 192 -10.71 15.37 6.28
CA LEU A 192 -10.79 14.53 5.07
C LEU A 192 -10.78 15.38 3.79
N GLU A 193 -11.44 16.52 3.78
CA GLU A 193 -11.41 17.48 2.66
C GLU A 193 -10.02 18.10 2.50
N PHE A 194 -9.40 18.55 3.59
CA PHE A 194 -8.01 19.05 3.60
C PHE A 194 -7.03 18.02 3.06
N TYR A 195 -7.21 16.76 3.41
CA TYR A 195 -6.44 15.65 2.87
C TYR A 195 -6.78 15.30 1.42
N LYS A 196 -7.74 15.97 0.78
CA LYS A 196 -8.27 15.62 -0.55
C LYS A 196 -8.68 14.14 -0.63
N ARG A 197 -9.25 13.65 0.47
CA ARG A 197 -9.72 12.27 0.59
C ARG A 197 -11.24 12.22 0.47
N PRO A 198 -11.78 11.85 -0.70
CA PRO A 198 -13.21 11.99 -1.00
C PRO A 198 -14.11 10.94 -0.31
N THR A 199 -13.59 10.18 0.65
CA THR A 199 -14.36 9.16 1.35
C THR A 199 -15.23 9.79 2.43
N LYS A 200 -16.55 9.75 2.24
CA LYS A 200 -17.53 10.30 3.19
C LYS A 200 -17.59 9.46 4.47
N LEU A 201 -17.81 10.09 5.63
CA LEU A 201 -17.92 9.43 6.93
C LEU A 201 -18.96 8.30 6.95
N LYS A 202 -20.12 8.51 6.28
CA LYS A 202 -21.14 7.46 6.11
C LYS A 202 -20.53 6.18 5.52
N ARG A 203 -19.68 6.31 4.50
CA ARG A 203 -19.06 5.16 3.83
C ARG A 203 -18.01 4.47 4.71
N ILE A 204 -17.28 5.25 5.54
CA ILE A 204 -16.37 4.70 6.55
C ILE A 204 -17.16 3.85 7.56
N LYS A 205 -18.25 4.40 8.12
CA LYS A 205 -19.12 3.68 9.06
C LYS A 205 -19.75 2.42 8.44
N GLU A 206 -20.14 2.46 7.18
CA GLU A 206 -20.64 1.27 6.47
C GLU A 206 -19.55 0.21 6.31
N ALA A 207 -18.34 0.60 5.91
CA ALA A 207 -17.22 -0.31 5.74
C ALA A 207 -16.86 -1.03 7.06
N THR A 208 -16.80 -0.30 8.19
CA THR A 208 -16.54 -0.89 9.51
C THR A 208 -17.64 -1.87 9.94
N LYS A 209 -18.92 -1.56 9.63
CA LYS A 209 -20.04 -2.47 9.88
C LYS A 209 -19.94 -3.74 9.03
N ILE A 210 -19.57 -3.63 7.74
CA ILE A 210 -19.35 -4.80 6.89
C ILE A 210 -18.25 -5.69 7.47
N LEU A 211 -17.07 -5.12 7.81
CA LEU A 211 -15.97 -5.88 8.40
C LEU A 211 -16.36 -6.55 9.71
N SER A 212 -17.13 -5.88 10.55
CA SER A 212 -17.62 -6.43 11.82
C SER A 212 -18.50 -7.67 11.67
N LYS A 213 -19.21 -7.85 10.56
CA LYS A 213 -20.00 -9.07 10.30
C LYS A 213 -19.10 -10.32 10.26
N PHE A 214 -17.84 -10.15 9.86
CA PHE A 214 -16.87 -11.23 9.68
C PHE A 214 -15.89 -11.40 10.84
N LYS A 215 -16.11 -10.74 11.98
CA LYS A 215 -15.20 -10.71 13.14
C LYS A 215 -14.83 -12.09 13.73
N ARG A 216 -15.59 -13.15 13.41
CA ARG A 216 -15.32 -14.53 13.85
C ARG A 216 -14.39 -15.29 12.89
N TYR A 217 -14.16 -14.75 11.70
CA TYR A 217 -13.44 -15.42 10.62
C TYR A 217 -12.07 -14.79 10.33
N MET A 218 -11.77 -13.66 10.96
CA MET A 218 -10.50 -12.96 10.79
C MET A 218 -10.05 -12.32 12.09
N MET A 219 -8.77 -11.95 12.16
CA MET A 219 -8.25 -11.10 13.23
C MET A 219 -8.98 -9.75 13.25
N PRO A 220 -9.06 -9.07 14.41
CA PRO A 220 -9.66 -7.74 14.46
C PRO A 220 -9.10 -6.83 13.36
N PRO A 221 -9.95 -6.21 12.53
CA PRO A 221 -9.49 -5.32 11.46
C PRO A 221 -8.68 -4.18 12.05
N ALA A 222 -7.62 -3.76 11.37
CA ALA A 222 -6.81 -2.62 11.77
C ALA A 222 -7.29 -1.35 11.02
N TYR A 223 -7.44 -0.25 11.76
CA TYR A 223 -7.83 1.04 11.19
C TYR A 223 -6.73 2.06 11.40
N ASP A 224 -6.38 2.78 10.33
CA ASP A 224 -5.34 3.81 10.37
C ASP A 224 -5.97 5.18 10.57
N ILE A 225 -5.47 5.91 11.56
CA ILE A 225 -5.83 7.29 11.90
C ILE A 225 -4.56 8.14 11.85
N ILE A 226 -4.65 9.33 11.31
CA ILE A 226 -3.58 10.33 11.31
C ILE A 226 -3.98 11.43 12.29
N LEU A 227 -3.15 11.69 13.28
CA LEU A 227 -3.25 12.78 14.25
C LEU A 227 -2.06 13.73 14.11
N GLU A 228 -2.01 14.71 14.98
CA GLU A 228 -0.95 15.73 15.03
C GLU A 228 -0.85 16.53 13.71
N ASN A 229 -1.99 16.72 13.05
CA ASN A 229 -2.06 17.62 11.91
C ASN A 229 -2.09 19.07 12.42
N PRO A 230 -1.15 19.92 12.02
CA PRO A 230 -1.07 21.32 12.52
C PRO A 230 -2.27 22.19 12.11
N VAL A 231 -3.14 21.69 11.23
CA VAL A 231 -4.37 22.37 10.78
C VAL A 231 -5.61 21.84 11.51
N GLU A 232 -5.48 20.74 12.25
CA GLU A 232 -6.59 20.07 12.94
C GLU A 232 -6.99 20.85 14.20
N SER A 233 -8.28 21.16 14.32
CA SER A 233 -8.84 21.78 15.53
C SER A 233 -9.17 20.72 16.60
N THR A 234 -9.44 21.18 17.82
CA THR A 234 -9.91 20.32 18.91
C THR A 234 -11.25 19.64 18.55
N GLU A 235 -12.11 20.33 17.82
CA GLU A 235 -13.40 19.84 17.34
C GLU A 235 -13.20 18.70 16.32
N ASP A 236 -12.22 18.84 15.42
CA ASP A 236 -11.89 17.81 14.44
C ASP A 236 -11.35 16.53 15.12
N THR A 237 -10.45 16.72 16.10
CA THR A 237 -9.94 15.61 16.91
C THR A 237 -11.06 14.92 17.68
N ARG A 238 -11.98 15.69 18.28
CA ARG A 238 -13.15 15.15 18.98
C ARG A 238 -14.04 14.36 18.03
N ALA A 239 -14.34 14.88 16.84
CA ALA A 239 -15.12 14.16 15.83
C ALA A 239 -14.49 12.82 15.44
N THR A 240 -13.14 12.77 15.37
CA THR A 240 -12.40 11.53 15.12
C THR A 240 -12.55 10.54 16.29
N LEU A 241 -12.45 11.00 17.54
CA LEU A 241 -12.66 10.18 18.73
C LEU A 241 -14.09 9.65 18.81
N ASP A 242 -15.09 10.49 18.59
CA ASP A 242 -16.50 10.10 18.60
C ASP A 242 -16.77 9.02 17.54
N MET A 243 -16.24 9.19 16.33
CA MET A 243 -16.36 8.17 15.29
C MET A 243 -15.73 6.84 15.70
N ILE A 244 -14.51 6.85 16.30
CA ILE A 244 -13.84 5.64 16.78
C ILE A 244 -14.67 4.95 17.87
N TYR A 245 -15.30 5.74 18.75
CA TYR A 245 -16.14 5.21 19.83
C TYR A 245 -17.37 4.48 19.31
N GLU A 246 -17.96 4.97 18.23
CA GLU A 246 -19.14 4.38 17.57
C GLU A 246 -18.82 3.16 16.71
N MET A 247 -17.55 2.91 16.37
CA MET A 247 -17.20 1.79 15.50
C MET A 247 -17.45 0.43 16.17
N PRO A 248 -17.97 -0.57 15.41
CA PRO A 248 -18.18 -1.92 15.91
C PRO A 248 -16.86 -2.59 16.34
N ARG A 249 -16.87 -3.20 17.51
CA ARG A 249 -15.72 -3.91 18.11
C ARG A 249 -15.79 -5.42 17.84
N PRO A 250 -14.63 -6.14 17.87
CA PRO A 250 -13.27 -5.67 18.13
C PRO A 250 -12.59 -5.08 16.89
N PHE A 251 -11.61 -4.19 17.08
CA PHE A 251 -10.69 -3.68 16.06
C PHE A 251 -9.36 -3.28 16.69
N ASN A 252 -8.31 -3.18 15.88
CA ASN A 252 -7.03 -2.57 16.22
C ASN A 252 -6.98 -1.14 15.67
N LEU A 253 -6.33 -0.24 16.39
CA LEU A 253 -6.15 1.14 15.96
C LEU A 253 -4.66 1.42 15.77
N ASN A 254 -4.29 1.82 14.57
CA ASN A 254 -2.97 2.35 14.27
C ASN A 254 -3.06 3.88 14.22
N ILE A 255 -2.36 4.52 15.12
CA ILE A 255 -2.32 5.99 15.22
C ILE A 255 -0.97 6.45 14.68
N PHE A 256 -1.01 7.35 13.71
CA PHE A 256 0.16 7.93 13.08
C PHE A 256 0.21 9.43 13.34
N ALA A 257 1.36 9.94 13.74
CA ALA A 257 1.67 11.36 13.66
C ALA A 257 1.81 11.77 12.19
N LEU A 258 1.19 12.89 11.80
CA LEU A 258 1.33 13.39 10.44
C LEU A 258 2.79 13.80 10.19
N LYS A 259 3.43 13.12 9.24
CA LYS A 259 4.71 13.57 8.69
C LYS A 259 4.49 14.22 7.34
N VAL A 260 4.96 15.44 7.20
CA VAL A 260 4.83 16.18 5.95
C VAL A 260 5.96 15.76 5.01
N ILE A 261 5.59 15.02 3.97
CA ILE A 261 6.56 14.59 2.95
C ILE A 261 6.86 15.76 2.02
N PRO A 262 8.14 16.11 1.81
CA PRO A 262 8.53 17.21 0.93
C PRO A 262 7.95 17.09 -0.48
N ASN A 263 7.64 18.23 -1.09
CA ASN A 263 7.07 18.35 -2.43
C ASN A 263 5.64 17.78 -2.62
N THR A 264 5.01 17.22 -1.59
CA THR A 264 3.58 16.84 -1.65
C THR A 264 2.68 18.07 -1.71
N GLN A 265 1.42 17.87 -2.11
CA GLN A 265 0.45 18.95 -2.05
C GLN A 265 0.21 19.42 -0.62
N LEU A 266 0.23 18.49 0.34
CA LEU A 266 0.12 18.82 1.77
C LEU A 266 1.22 19.77 2.22
N ALA A 267 2.49 19.52 1.83
CA ALA A 267 3.59 20.40 2.16
C ALA A 267 3.31 21.83 1.68
N LYS A 268 2.92 21.98 0.41
CA LYS A 268 2.57 23.29 -0.18
C LYS A 268 1.39 23.97 0.52
N ASP A 269 0.36 23.19 0.88
CA ASP A 269 -0.84 23.71 1.54
C ASP A 269 -0.55 24.19 2.98
N ILE A 270 0.38 23.53 3.69
CA ILE A 270 0.84 23.91 5.03
C ILE A 270 1.76 25.14 4.97
N GLU A 271 2.77 25.13 4.08
CA GLU A 271 3.68 26.27 3.84
C GLU A 271 2.89 27.52 3.44
N GLY A 272 1.90 27.38 2.55
CA GLY A 272 1.02 28.48 2.12
C GLY A 272 0.16 29.08 3.24
N ARG A 273 0.03 28.39 4.39
CA ARG A 273 -0.62 28.88 5.62
C ARG A 273 0.35 29.52 6.59
N GLY A 274 1.65 29.58 6.27
CA GLY A 274 2.69 30.12 7.15
C GLY A 274 3.00 29.21 8.34
N ILE A 275 2.71 27.92 8.25
CA ILE A 275 3.01 26.94 9.29
C ILE A 275 4.37 26.31 8.98
N ASP A 276 5.30 26.42 9.92
CA ASP A 276 6.62 25.79 9.80
C ASP A 276 6.48 24.26 9.82
N ILE A 277 7.14 23.62 8.86
CA ILE A 277 7.23 22.16 8.78
C ILE A 277 8.54 21.76 9.46
N PRO A 278 8.50 20.99 10.57
CA PRO A 278 9.71 20.47 11.19
C PRO A 278 10.56 19.70 10.16
N SER A 279 11.87 19.87 10.23
CA SER A 279 12.77 19.11 9.36
C SER A 279 12.65 17.62 9.65
N ILE A 280 12.83 16.76 8.64
CA ILE A 280 12.76 15.28 8.82
C ILE A 280 13.90 14.78 9.74
N GLN A 281 14.83 15.65 10.11
CA GLN A 281 16.00 15.32 10.95
C GLN A 281 15.76 15.60 12.45
N ASP A 282 14.64 16.23 12.79
CA ASP A 282 14.22 16.50 14.17
C ASP A 282 13.16 15.41 14.62
#